data_4a0ffafd97840345328d4a355f040928
#
_entry.id   4a0ffafd97840345328d4a355f040928
#
_cell.length_a   1.000
_cell.length_b   1.000
_cell.length_c   1.000
_cell.angle_alpha   90.00
_cell.angle_beta   90.00
_cell.angle_gamma   90.00
#
_symmetry.space_group_name_H-M   'P 1'
#
loop_
_entity.id
_entity.type
_entity.pdbx_description
1 polymer ?
#
loop_
_entity_poly.entity_id
_entity_poly.type
_entity_poly.pdbx_seq_one_letter_code
_entity_poly.pdbx_strand_id
1 'polypeptide(L)'
;TDNQKGLIDALESFDLNTQQLNNNQGRLQSTKTLNLSSNQIDNSTGHILANDTLILNSEQTNNTEGVIASVNADVQLKITALENNKGEISAQNVQLNGQTLNNHQGTIQSKVGDLTLKVDRIDNGNAQDSAGSLVAGKNLNITAQQLNSTGQIYAGDTADLTVKQLQQDGQL
;
A
#
# COMPACT_ATOMS: atom_id res chain seq x y z
N THR A 1 18.77 8.88 -0.09
CA THR A 1 19.25 7.62 -0.69
C THR A 1 18.75 7.54 -2.12
N ASP A 2 19.65 7.28 -3.06
CA ASP A 2 19.31 7.08 -4.46
C ASP A 2 19.60 5.62 -4.84
N ASN A 3 18.54 4.90 -5.20
CA ASN A 3 18.55 3.51 -5.70
C ASN A 3 17.86 3.42 -7.06
N GLN A 4 17.82 4.53 -7.81
CA GLN A 4 17.21 4.53 -9.14
C GLN A 4 17.86 3.49 -10.05
N LYS A 5 17.06 2.57 -10.58
CA LYS A 5 17.53 1.41 -11.38
C LYS A 5 18.55 0.52 -10.67
N GLY A 6 18.73 0.73 -9.35
CA GLY A 6 19.69 0.03 -8.51
C GLY A 6 19.12 -1.19 -7.83
N LEU A 7 19.99 -1.92 -7.13
CA LEU A 7 19.63 -3.02 -6.27
C LEU A 7 20.24 -2.81 -4.88
N ILE A 8 19.38 -2.77 -3.87
CA ILE A 8 19.76 -2.91 -2.47
C ILE A 8 19.20 -4.25 -2.01
N ASP A 9 20.09 -5.19 -1.68
CA ASP A 9 19.73 -6.56 -1.28
C ASP A 9 20.33 -6.86 0.08
N ALA A 10 19.46 -7.01 1.07
CA ALA A 10 19.87 -7.31 2.44
C ALA A 10 19.54 -8.79 2.78
N LEU A 11 20.57 -9.56 3.18
CA LEU A 11 20.45 -10.96 3.55
C LEU A 11 19.91 -11.19 4.97
N GLU A 12 19.68 -10.12 5.71
CA GLU A 12 19.11 -10.10 7.06
C GLU A 12 18.08 -8.97 7.17
N SER A 13 17.59 -8.67 8.37
CA SER A 13 16.75 -7.50 8.58
C SER A 13 17.50 -6.21 8.20
N PHE A 14 16.79 -5.28 7.59
CA PHE A 14 17.37 -4.06 7.08
C PHE A 14 16.57 -2.83 7.54
N ASP A 15 17.27 -1.87 8.14
CA ASP A 15 16.73 -0.60 8.57
C ASP A 15 17.30 0.51 7.70
N LEU A 16 16.44 1.25 7.00
CA LEU A 16 16.82 2.43 6.23
C LEU A 16 16.09 3.66 6.75
N ASN A 17 16.86 4.64 7.23
CA ASN A 17 16.36 5.94 7.64
C ASN A 17 17.01 7.02 6.76
N THR A 18 16.20 7.76 6.01
CA THR A 18 16.68 8.79 5.08
C THR A 18 15.63 9.89 4.93
N GLN A 19 16.02 11.07 4.48
CA GLN A 19 15.04 12.13 4.17
C GLN A 19 14.28 11.84 2.87
N GLN A 20 14.98 11.30 1.88
CA GLN A 20 14.41 10.97 0.58
C GLN A 20 14.96 9.63 0.09
N LEU A 21 14.07 8.77 -0.39
CA LEU A 21 14.40 7.54 -1.09
C LEU A 21 13.90 7.63 -2.53
N ASN A 22 14.81 7.61 -3.48
CA ASN A 22 14.51 7.40 -4.89
C ASN A 22 14.77 5.93 -5.21
N ASN A 23 13.69 5.14 -5.36
CA ASN A 23 13.72 3.73 -5.79
C ASN A 23 13.02 3.55 -7.15
N ASN A 24 12.96 4.62 -7.95
CA ASN A 24 12.36 4.55 -9.29
C ASN A 24 13.06 3.51 -10.15
N GLN A 25 12.30 2.53 -10.68
CA GLN A 25 12.82 1.38 -11.43
C GLN A 25 13.86 0.56 -10.64
N GLY A 26 14.06 0.83 -9.35
CA GLY A 26 15.01 0.13 -8.49
C GLY A 26 14.38 -1.03 -7.76
N ARG A 27 15.22 -1.81 -7.08
CA ARG A 27 14.79 -2.89 -6.19
C ARG A 27 15.46 -2.74 -4.83
N LEU A 28 14.65 -2.64 -3.80
CA LEU A 28 15.05 -2.65 -2.40
C LEU A 28 14.43 -3.90 -1.76
N GLN A 29 15.26 -4.81 -1.27
CA GLN A 29 14.72 -6.05 -0.69
C GLN A 29 15.48 -6.49 0.55
N SER A 30 14.77 -7.24 1.41
CA SER A 30 15.33 -7.91 2.58
C SER A 30 14.83 -9.35 2.66
N THR A 31 15.71 -10.29 3.04
CA THR A 31 15.30 -11.68 3.28
C THR A 31 14.60 -11.88 4.62
N LYS A 32 14.56 -10.85 5.45
CA LYS A 32 13.79 -10.80 6.71
C LYS A 32 12.94 -9.52 6.78
N THR A 33 12.92 -8.88 7.92
CA THR A 33 12.18 -7.64 8.12
C THR A 33 12.85 -6.48 7.41
N LEU A 34 12.04 -5.62 6.77
CA LEU A 34 12.46 -4.35 6.21
C LEU A 34 11.75 -3.21 6.94
N ASN A 35 12.54 -2.36 7.61
CA ASN A 35 12.05 -1.12 8.23
C ASN A 35 12.53 0.07 7.40
N LEU A 36 11.61 0.81 6.86
CA LEU A 36 11.89 1.96 6.01
C LEU A 36 11.24 3.21 6.59
N SER A 37 12.04 4.24 6.85
CA SER A 37 11.58 5.55 7.30
C SER A 37 12.14 6.65 6.43
N SER A 38 11.26 7.46 5.84
CA SER A 38 11.66 8.55 4.94
C SER A 38 10.56 9.61 4.84
N ASN A 39 10.91 10.88 4.67
CA ASN A 39 9.88 11.89 4.40
C ASN A 39 9.23 11.66 3.03
N GLN A 40 10.04 11.34 2.03
CA GLN A 40 9.57 11.11 0.67
C GLN A 40 10.13 9.81 0.10
N ILE A 41 9.26 9.00 -0.50
CA ILE A 41 9.62 7.76 -1.18
C ILE A 41 9.07 7.82 -2.60
N ASP A 42 9.95 7.71 -3.58
CA ASP A 42 9.57 7.42 -4.96
C ASP A 42 9.90 5.97 -5.29
N ASN A 43 8.87 5.13 -5.33
CA ASN A 43 8.92 3.73 -5.75
C ASN A 43 8.20 3.52 -7.09
N SER A 44 8.09 4.56 -7.91
CA SER A 44 7.44 4.44 -9.21
C SER A 44 8.16 3.42 -10.09
N THR A 45 7.40 2.43 -10.59
CA THR A 45 7.92 1.27 -11.33
C THR A 45 9.01 0.47 -10.61
N GLY A 46 9.21 0.73 -9.30
CA GLY A 46 10.20 0.08 -8.44
C GLY A 46 9.60 -1.01 -7.55
N HIS A 47 10.46 -1.72 -6.85
CA HIS A 47 10.07 -2.80 -5.95
C HIS A 47 10.65 -2.57 -4.55
N ILE A 48 9.80 -2.58 -3.52
CA ILE A 48 10.17 -2.61 -2.09
C ILE A 48 9.61 -3.90 -1.50
N LEU A 49 10.49 -4.84 -1.15
CA LEU A 49 10.11 -6.21 -0.80
C LEU A 49 10.73 -6.65 0.51
N ALA A 50 9.94 -7.30 1.35
CA ALA A 50 10.44 -8.05 2.51
C ALA A 50 10.01 -9.51 2.42
N ASN A 51 10.83 -10.44 2.92
CA ASN A 51 10.38 -11.82 3.07
C ASN A 51 9.48 -11.98 4.29
N ASP A 52 9.83 -11.29 5.38
CA ASP A 52 9.01 -11.19 6.59
C ASP A 52 8.28 -9.84 6.63
N THR A 53 8.13 -9.22 7.79
CA THR A 53 7.37 -7.97 7.92
C THR A 53 8.03 -6.79 7.20
N LEU A 54 7.23 -6.03 6.48
CA LEU A 54 7.61 -4.75 5.91
C LEU A 54 6.93 -3.62 6.67
N ILE A 55 7.72 -2.72 7.25
CA ILE A 55 7.25 -1.52 7.94
C ILE A 55 7.75 -0.31 7.17
N LEU A 56 6.82 0.56 6.75
CA LEU A 56 7.15 1.76 6.00
C LEU A 56 6.48 2.97 6.64
N ASN A 57 7.29 3.97 6.98
CA ASN A 57 6.83 5.24 7.52
C ASN A 57 7.26 6.38 6.59
N SER A 58 6.32 7.19 6.12
CA SER A 58 6.64 8.36 5.29
C SER A 58 5.57 9.44 5.34
N GLU A 59 5.94 10.66 4.93
CA GLU A 59 4.97 11.71 4.66
C GLU A 59 4.33 11.50 3.29
N GLN A 60 5.16 11.20 2.28
CA GLN A 60 4.70 10.99 0.91
C GLN A 60 5.33 9.74 0.31
N THR A 61 4.52 8.88 -0.28
CA THR A 61 4.98 7.71 -1.04
C THR A 61 4.29 7.67 -2.39
N ASN A 62 5.10 7.65 -3.44
CA ASN A 62 4.68 7.37 -4.81
C ASN A 62 5.00 5.92 -5.14
N ASN A 63 3.97 5.08 -5.27
CA ASN A 63 4.06 3.67 -5.71
C ASN A 63 3.38 3.46 -7.06
N THR A 64 3.38 4.48 -7.93
CA THR A 64 2.78 4.37 -9.26
C THR A 64 3.46 3.28 -10.08
N GLU A 65 2.69 2.29 -10.53
CA GLU A 65 3.19 1.10 -11.26
C GLU A 65 4.28 0.32 -10.48
N GLY A 66 4.46 0.62 -9.18
CA GLY A 66 5.44 -0.02 -8.30
C GLY A 66 4.84 -1.14 -7.47
N VAL A 67 5.70 -1.87 -6.76
CA VAL A 67 5.32 -2.96 -5.86
C VAL A 67 5.87 -2.71 -4.46
N ILE A 68 5.00 -2.82 -3.46
CA ILE A 68 5.35 -2.87 -2.02
C ILE A 68 4.78 -4.16 -1.47
N ALA A 69 5.61 -5.11 -1.07
CA ALA A 69 5.11 -6.41 -0.65
C ALA A 69 5.91 -7.10 0.45
N SER A 70 5.19 -7.90 1.23
CA SER A 70 5.75 -8.93 2.09
C SER A 70 5.34 -10.31 1.58
N VAL A 71 6.29 -11.26 1.58
CA VAL A 71 6.05 -12.62 1.07
C VAL A 71 5.32 -13.47 2.11
N ASN A 72 5.83 -13.51 3.35
CA ASN A 72 5.41 -14.46 4.38
C ASN A 72 4.78 -13.82 5.61
N ALA A 73 4.70 -12.47 5.67
CA ALA A 73 4.16 -11.78 6.83
C ALA A 73 3.39 -10.52 6.41
N ASP A 74 3.42 -9.48 7.20
CA ASP A 74 2.56 -8.32 7.10
C ASP A 74 3.24 -7.13 6.43
N VAL A 75 2.44 -6.27 5.81
CA VAL A 75 2.82 -4.92 5.41
C VAL A 75 2.13 -3.93 6.34
N GLN A 76 2.92 -3.09 7.00
CA GLN A 76 2.45 -2.03 7.89
C GLN A 76 2.91 -0.67 7.35
N LEU A 77 1.97 0.14 6.96
CA LEU A 77 2.19 1.44 6.34
C LEU A 77 1.66 2.56 7.24
N LYS A 78 2.51 3.53 7.54
CA LYS A 78 2.13 4.80 8.12
C LYS A 78 2.57 5.91 7.17
N ILE A 79 1.66 6.31 6.29
CA ILE A 79 1.94 7.20 5.17
C ILE A 79 0.90 8.31 5.12
N THR A 80 1.33 9.58 5.23
CA THR A 80 0.38 10.69 5.18
C THR A 80 -0.32 10.77 3.82
N ALA A 81 0.43 10.68 2.72
CA ALA A 81 -0.14 10.66 1.37
C ALA A 81 0.47 9.52 0.53
N LEU A 82 -0.38 8.59 0.07
CA LEU A 82 0.00 7.45 -0.74
C LEU A 82 -0.64 7.51 -2.12
N GLU A 83 0.20 7.54 -3.15
CA GLU A 83 -0.17 7.34 -4.55
C GLU A 83 0.15 5.90 -4.93
N ASN A 84 -0.87 5.07 -5.16
CA ASN A 84 -0.75 3.67 -5.59
C ASN A 84 -1.40 3.45 -6.97
N ASN A 85 -1.26 4.44 -7.87
CA ASN A 85 -1.86 4.36 -9.19
C ASN A 85 -1.23 3.23 -10.01
N LYS A 86 -2.03 2.23 -10.43
CA LYS A 86 -1.56 1.01 -11.10
C LYS A 86 -0.51 0.23 -10.29
N GLY A 87 -0.28 0.60 -9.02
CA GLY A 87 0.67 -0.06 -8.14
C GLY A 87 0.07 -1.25 -7.43
N GLU A 88 0.91 -2.07 -6.84
CA GLU A 88 0.52 -3.21 -6.01
C GLU A 88 1.06 -3.08 -4.60
N ILE A 89 0.18 -3.31 -3.62
CA ILE A 89 0.54 -3.51 -2.21
C ILE A 89 -0.03 -4.84 -1.76
N SER A 90 0.83 -5.79 -1.38
CA SER A 90 0.37 -7.14 -1.04
C SER A 90 1.15 -7.79 0.10
N ALA A 91 0.44 -8.50 0.97
CA ALA A 91 1.01 -9.23 2.11
C ALA A 91 0.04 -10.29 2.64
N GLN A 92 0.38 -10.98 3.73
CA GLN A 92 -0.59 -11.82 4.43
C GLN A 92 -1.67 -10.96 5.10
N ASN A 93 -1.28 -9.94 5.85
CA ASN A 93 -2.15 -8.86 6.30
C ASN A 93 -1.59 -7.51 5.81
N VAL A 94 -2.47 -6.57 5.51
CA VAL A 94 -2.08 -5.21 5.14
C VAL A 94 -2.75 -4.21 6.08
N GLN A 95 -1.95 -3.33 6.66
CA GLN A 95 -2.42 -2.22 7.47
C GLN A 95 -1.90 -0.90 6.90
N LEU A 96 -2.79 0.03 6.63
CA LEU A 96 -2.46 1.40 6.20
C LEU A 96 -3.11 2.41 7.14
N ASN A 97 -2.30 3.31 7.68
CA ASN A 97 -2.75 4.47 8.43
C ASN A 97 -2.24 5.74 7.74
N GLY A 98 -3.13 6.69 7.44
CA GLY A 98 -2.74 7.91 6.72
C GLY A 98 -3.86 8.94 6.59
N GLN A 99 -3.63 9.93 5.73
CA GLN A 99 -4.62 10.95 5.43
C GLN A 99 -5.23 10.76 4.05
N THR A 100 -4.41 10.49 3.04
CA THR A 100 -4.89 10.31 1.67
C THR A 100 -4.33 9.04 1.04
N LEU A 101 -5.22 8.31 0.35
CA LEU A 101 -4.90 7.18 -0.50
C LEU A 101 -5.52 7.40 -1.87
N ASN A 102 -4.69 7.38 -2.91
CA ASN A 102 -5.11 7.30 -4.29
C ASN A 102 -4.73 5.92 -4.84
N ASN A 103 -5.73 5.10 -5.19
CA ASN A 103 -5.57 3.72 -5.65
C ASN A 103 -6.19 3.50 -7.05
N HIS A 104 -6.06 4.47 -7.95
CA HIS A 104 -6.59 4.36 -9.30
C HIS A 104 -5.91 3.23 -10.08
N GLN A 105 -6.69 2.25 -10.54
CA GLN A 105 -6.20 1.03 -11.21
C GLN A 105 -5.18 0.23 -10.38
N GLY A 106 -4.94 0.64 -9.12
CA GLY A 106 -4.03 -0.04 -8.20
C GLY A 106 -4.70 -1.18 -7.46
N THR A 107 -3.90 -2.03 -6.84
CA THR A 107 -4.35 -3.14 -6.01
C THR A 107 -3.75 -3.05 -4.62
N ILE A 108 -4.59 -3.13 -3.60
CA ILE A 108 -4.16 -3.33 -2.21
C ILE A 108 -4.83 -4.62 -1.73
N GLN A 109 -4.01 -5.62 -1.40
CA GLN A 109 -4.51 -6.96 -1.09
C GLN A 109 -3.84 -7.56 0.14
N SER A 110 -4.66 -8.05 1.08
CA SER A 110 -4.23 -9.09 2.02
C SER A 110 -4.57 -10.46 1.43
N LYS A 111 -3.57 -11.36 1.35
CA LYS A 111 -3.71 -12.65 0.65
C LYS A 111 -4.55 -13.66 1.43
N VAL A 112 -4.38 -13.70 2.75
CA VAL A 112 -5.02 -14.71 3.62
C VAL A 112 -5.66 -14.13 4.87
N GLY A 113 -5.31 -12.91 5.23
CA GLY A 113 -5.73 -12.26 6.46
C GLY A 113 -6.53 -10.99 6.22
N ASP A 114 -6.31 -10.01 7.09
CA ASP A 114 -7.10 -8.80 7.14
C ASP A 114 -6.48 -7.66 6.33
N LEU A 115 -7.32 -6.87 5.68
CA LEU A 115 -6.98 -5.57 5.13
C LEU A 115 -7.59 -4.48 6.03
N THR A 116 -6.74 -3.68 6.65
CA THR A 116 -7.17 -2.57 7.53
C THR A 116 -6.69 -1.24 6.99
N LEU A 117 -7.63 -0.38 6.64
CA LEU A 117 -7.39 0.97 6.16
C LEU A 117 -7.97 2.00 7.15
N LYS A 118 -7.12 2.81 7.76
CA LYS A 118 -7.48 3.97 8.57
C LYS A 118 -6.95 5.22 7.89
N VAL A 119 -7.73 5.72 6.93
CA VAL A 119 -7.32 6.80 6.03
C VAL A 119 -8.44 7.81 5.90
N ASP A 120 -8.17 9.10 6.12
CA ASP A 120 -9.22 10.10 6.10
C ASP A 120 -9.93 10.17 4.74
N ARG A 121 -9.18 10.10 3.65
CA ARG A 121 -9.71 10.14 2.30
C ARG A 121 -9.15 9.01 1.45
N ILE A 122 -10.04 8.17 0.93
CA ILE A 122 -9.72 7.05 0.04
C ILE A 122 -10.37 7.31 -1.32
N ASP A 123 -9.57 7.29 -2.38
CA ASP A 123 -10.01 7.30 -3.76
C ASP A 123 -9.56 5.99 -4.44
N ASN A 124 -10.50 5.05 -4.57
CA ASN A 124 -10.31 3.73 -5.21
C ASN A 124 -10.86 3.73 -6.65
N GLY A 125 -10.71 4.87 -7.33
CA GLY A 125 -11.23 5.14 -8.66
C GLY A 125 -12.47 6.01 -8.63
N ASN A 126 -12.52 6.97 -9.53
CA ASN A 126 -13.64 7.92 -9.68
C ASN A 126 -14.34 7.80 -11.04
N ALA A 127 -13.87 6.88 -11.90
CA ALA A 127 -14.44 6.54 -13.19
C ALA A 127 -14.16 5.07 -13.50
N GLN A 128 -14.94 4.46 -14.40
CA GLN A 128 -14.86 3.02 -14.66
C GLN A 128 -13.49 2.57 -15.19
N ASP A 129 -12.78 3.44 -15.90
CA ASP A 129 -11.43 3.21 -16.41
C ASP A 129 -10.32 3.44 -15.38
N SER A 130 -10.66 4.00 -14.21
CA SER A 130 -9.74 4.23 -13.11
C SER A 130 -10.00 3.33 -11.89
N ALA A 131 -10.85 2.33 -12.03
CA ALA A 131 -11.26 1.41 -10.98
C ALA A 131 -10.07 0.71 -10.31
N GLY A 132 -9.92 0.89 -9.00
CA GLY A 132 -8.92 0.21 -8.18
C GLY A 132 -9.47 -1.04 -7.51
N SER A 133 -8.64 -1.73 -6.74
CA SER A 133 -9.01 -2.96 -6.04
C SER A 133 -8.53 -2.95 -4.59
N LEU A 134 -9.47 -3.12 -3.65
CA LEU A 134 -9.24 -3.31 -2.22
C LEU A 134 -9.74 -4.70 -1.84
N VAL A 135 -8.83 -5.64 -1.57
CA VAL A 135 -9.17 -7.05 -1.38
C VAL A 135 -8.63 -7.56 -0.06
N ALA A 136 -9.51 -8.09 0.75
CA ALA A 136 -9.14 -8.83 1.97
C ALA A 136 -9.37 -10.33 1.78
N GLY A 137 -8.34 -11.13 2.08
CA GLY A 137 -8.48 -12.59 2.10
C GLY A 137 -9.44 -13.05 3.20
N LYS A 138 -9.57 -12.26 4.28
CA LYS A 138 -10.46 -12.52 5.39
C LYS A 138 -11.34 -11.31 5.69
N ASN A 139 -10.95 -10.43 6.61
CA ASN A 139 -11.74 -9.28 7.01
C ASN A 139 -11.24 -7.99 6.37
N LEU A 140 -12.15 -7.17 5.90
CA LEU A 140 -11.89 -5.82 5.42
C LEU A 140 -12.40 -4.81 6.45
N ASN A 141 -11.50 -3.97 6.96
CA ASN A 141 -11.85 -2.92 7.91
C ASN A 141 -11.44 -1.56 7.32
N ILE A 142 -12.41 -0.71 7.00
CA ILE A 142 -12.17 0.64 6.49
C ILE A 142 -12.74 1.67 7.45
N THR A 143 -11.89 2.59 7.93
CA THR A 143 -12.31 3.77 8.66
C THR A 143 -11.87 5.00 7.87
N ALA A 144 -12.83 5.82 7.40
CA ALA A 144 -12.55 6.99 6.57
C ALA A 144 -13.57 8.12 6.80
N GLN A 145 -13.16 9.37 6.51
CA GLN A 145 -14.10 10.49 6.37
C GLN A 145 -14.80 10.40 5.00
N GLN A 146 -14.04 10.03 3.97
CA GLN A 146 -14.55 9.91 2.61
C GLN A 146 -13.97 8.68 1.92
N LEU A 147 -14.83 7.88 1.29
CA LEU A 147 -14.46 6.78 0.41
C LEU A 147 -15.21 6.93 -0.92
N ASN A 148 -14.45 7.14 -1.99
CA ASN A 148 -14.94 7.09 -3.36
C ASN A 148 -14.41 5.82 -4.02
N SER A 149 -15.27 5.04 -4.66
CA SER A 149 -14.85 3.83 -5.35
C SER A 149 -15.75 3.51 -6.54
N THR A 150 -15.15 3.37 -7.70
CA THR A 150 -15.77 2.70 -8.86
C THR A 150 -15.21 1.30 -9.04
N GLY A 151 -14.24 0.93 -8.19
CA GLY A 151 -13.53 -0.33 -8.24
C GLY A 151 -14.11 -1.41 -7.33
N GLN A 152 -13.31 -2.46 -7.16
CA GLN A 152 -13.66 -3.58 -6.30
C GLN A 152 -13.33 -3.27 -4.83
N ILE A 153 -14.27 -3.60 -3.95
CA ILE A 153 -14.08 -3.70 -2.51
C ILE A 153 -14.55 -5.09 -2.10
N TYR A 154 -13.65 -5.96 -1.65
CA TYR A 154 -13.95 -7.36 -1.38
C TYR A 154 -13.38 -7.84 -0.05
N ALA A 155 -14.18 -8.62 0.67
CA ALA A 155 -13.77 -9.34 1.87
C ALA A 155 -14.14 -10.82 1.76
N GLY A 156 -13.22 -11.72 2.15
CA GLY A 156 -13.47 -13.15 2.18
C GLY A 156 -14.49 -13.55 3.27
N ASP A 157 -14.48 -12.88 4.42
CA ASP A 157 -15.37 -13.13 5.54
C ASP A 157 -16.28 -11.92 5.82
N THR A 158 -15.74 -10.85 6.41
CA THR A 158 -16.53 -9.70 6.82
C THR A 158 -15.98 -8.39 6.28
N ALA A 159 -16.86 -7.47 5.91
CA ALA A 159 -16.53 -6.10 5.57
C ALA A 159 -17.14 -5.14 6.61
N ASP A 160 -16.29 -4.39 7.31
CA ASP A 160 -16.70 -3.32 8.23
C ASP A 160 -16.24 -1.97 7.65
N LEU A 161 -17.19 -1.14 7.24
CA LEU A 161 -16.95 0.17 6.67
C LEU A 161 -17.53 1.25 7.58
N THR A 162 -16.67 1.90 8.34
CA THR A 162 -17.00 3.09 9.13
C THR A 162 -16.61 4.34 8.34
N VAL A 163 -17.51 4.83 7.50
CA VAL A 163 -17.28 5.90 6.53
C VAL A 163 -18.34 7.00 6.67
N LYS A 164 -17.93 8.29 6.76
CA LYS A 164 -18.90 9.38 6.84
C LYS A 164 -19.52 9.73 5.50
N GLN A 165 -18.76 9.67 4.42
CA GLN A 165 -19.22 9.92 3.05
C GLN A 165 -18.77 8.78 2.17
N LEU A 166 -19.71 7.97 1.71
CA LEU A 166 -19.47 6.84 0.83
C LEU A 166 -20.08 7.10 -0.54
N GLN A 167 -19.26 7.02 -1.59
CA GLN A 167 -19.69 6.88 -2.96
C GLN A 167 -19.10 5.59 -3.50
N GLN A 168 -19.97 4.60 -3.76
CA GLN A 168 -19.59 3.27 -4.25
C GLN A 168 -20.42 2.96 -5.48
N ASP A 169 -19.79 3.04 -6.65
CA ASP A 169 -20.40 2.74 -7.96
C ASP A 169 -19.83 1.45 -8.58
N GLY A 170 -18.88 0.81 -7.89
CA GLY A 170 -18.25 -0.45 -8.28
C GLY A 170 -18.83 -1.65 -7.55
N GLN A 171 -18.05 -2.73 -7.46
CA GLN A 171 -18.42 -3.97 -6.78
C GLN A 171 -18.08 -3.92 -5.28
N LEU A 172 -19.03 -4.28 -4.46
CA LEU A 172 -18.88 -4.46 -3.02
C LEU A 172 -19.17 -5.92 -2.66
#